data_b4fed8021db7a7283e6c146e8b6579eb
#
_entry.id   b4fed8021db7a7283e6c146e8b6579eb
#
_cell.length_a   1.000
_cell.length_b   1.000
_cell.length_c   1.000
_cell.angle_alpha   90.00
_cell.angle_beta   90.00
_cell.angle_gamma   90.00
#
_symmetry.space_group_name_H-M   'P 1'
#
loop_
_entity.id
_entity.type
_entity.pdbx_description
1 polymer ?
#
loop_
_entity_poly.entity_id
_entity_poly.type
_entity_poly.pdbx_seq_one_letter_code
_entity_poly.pdbx_strand_id
1 'polypeptide(L)'
;MPNKLLIVESPNKVKTIQKYLGDEYEVKSSVGHILKLSTKGEYHLGIDFDNWEPIMIVDSTKTKIIKELKDAAKNADEILVATDPDREGEAIAKNLVDTLKVQDKYKRIKYNEITKEAIEYAINNPLEIDENLVKAQKTRRLLDRIIGFKLSELMQKKIKNAPTMPSAGRVQSIALKLVCDREKEIESFIPIKYSKIEANIDNFNNPTFYYKLANKDFDNDNTWISPTKIEKIYDDVKTNNKLKIIDIKITKSKEKQIIPFKQSILYKDAKYSSQIVQSSAQSLFEHGLISYPRTDSTRISESFIQKAKKYIAEKFGNEYVANDVKGFSGEQDAHEAIRPTNIELTPDFAKINYSLNEIDTYIYTLIYNRTISAIMATPIRETHHYDLLNKTATNEYYFKTSYSKLLFDGYYKVLGYPEMPSLIPNYQIGDYLDVNEYIRLDKQTQPPARYNDGSLIKKLDDIKVGRPSTFASTVSVIKKRLFVETHEDKTLHPTEFGKTVLEKLINGFPKTINEEYTAQVEEVLDEISDGKQDYKKLL
;
A
#
# COMPACT_ATOMS: atom_id res chain seq x y z
N MET A 1 4.07 -45.39 5.68
CA MET A 1 4.92 -44.43 4.95
C MET A 1 4.02 -43.41 4.27
N PRO A 2 4.42 -42.11 4.23
CA PRO A 2 3.63 -41.10 3.54
C PRO A 2 3.47 -41.48 2.06
N ASN A 3 2.26 -41.40 1.54
CA ASN A 3 1.94 -41.68 0.16
C ASN A 3 1.55 -40.44 -0.65
N LYS A 4 1.50 -39.28 0.01
CA LYS A 4 1.21 -37.99 -0.61
C LYS A 4 2.35 -37.01 -0.33
N LEU A 5 2.79 -36.30 -1.36
CA LEU A 5 3.83 -35.28 -1.26
C LEU A 5 3.20 -33.90 -1.49
N LEU A 6 3.39 -32.99 -0.55
CA LEU A 6 2.96 -31.60 -0.70
C LEU A 6 4.19 -30.71 -0.79
N ILE A 7 4.29 -29.92 -1.87
CA ILE A 7 5.45 -29.06 -2.16
C ILE A 7 5.05 -27.60 -2.03
N VAL A 8 5.78 -26.87 -1.20
CA VAL A 8 5.68 -25.41 -1.03
C VAL A 8 6.97 -24.76 -1.53
N GLU A 9 6.98 -23.45 -1.75
CA GLU A 9 8.18 -22.73 -2.21
C GLU A 9 9.08 -22.25 -1.06
N SER A 10 8.62 -22.26 0.17
CA SER A 10 9.36 -21.73 1.32
C SER A 10 9.52 -22.76 2.44
N PRO A 11 10.74 -22.93 2.98
CA PRO A 11 10.97 -23.82 4.12
C PRO A 11 10.16 -23.45 5.37
N ASN A 12 9.86 -22.16 5.54
CA ASN A 12 9.09 -21.67 6.72
C ASN A 12 7.66 -22.22 6.76
N LYS A 13 7.08 -22.49 5.56
CA LYS A 13 5.73 -23.06 5.46
C LYS A 13 5.67 -24.54 5.80
N VAL A 14 6.77 -25.24 5.67
CA VAL A 14 6.80 -26.71 5.85
C VAL A 14 6.29 -27.10 7.24
N LYS A 15 6.84 -26.50 8.28
CA LYS A 15 6.42 -26.80 9.67
C LYS A 15 4.98 -26.43 9.94
N THR A 16 4.55 -25.26 9.45
CA THR A 16 3.19 -24.76 9.67
C THR A 16 2.16 -25.69 9.03
N ILE A 17 2.38 -26.08 7.79
CA ILE A 17 1.45 -26.94 7.05
C ILE A 17 1.49 -28.39 7.57
N GLN A 18 2.68 -28.91 7.88
CA GLN A 18 2.80 -30.29 8.38
C GLN A 18 1.99 -30.52 9.67
N LYS A 19 1.85 -29.50 10.52
CA LYS A 19 1.01 -29.59 11.73
C LYS A 19 -0.46 -29.87 11.45
N TYR A 20 -0.96 -29.42 10.30
CA TYR A 20 -2.38 -29.56 9.95
C TYR A 20 -2.68 -30.84 9.20
N LEU A 21 -1.65 -31.55 8.75
CA LEU A 21 -1.77 -32.75 7.94
C LEU A 21 -1.38 -34.01 8.73
N GLY A 22 -1.97 -35.13 8.38
CA GLY A 22 -1.64 -36.43 8.95
C GLY A 22 -0.34 -37.03 8.40
N ASP A 23 0.04 -38.19 8.94
CA ASP A 23 1.26 -38.91 8.59
C ASP A 23 1.29 -39.42 7.12
N GLU A 24 0.15 -39.38 6.44
CA GLU A 24 0.05 -39.72 5.01
C GLU A 24 0.68 -38.64 4.10
N TYR A 25 0.94 -37.44 4.64
CA TYR A 25 1.52 -36.33 3.90
C TYR A 25 2.97 -36.10 4.31
N GLU A 26 3.84 -35.96 3.32
CA GLU A 26 5.19 -35.45 3.48
C GLU A 26 5.24 -34.03 2.87
N VAL A 27 5.61 -33.04 3.68
CA VAL A 27 5.71 -31.65 3.22
C VAL A 27 7.16 -31.30 2.98
N LYS A 28 7.46 -30.84 1.76
CA LYS A 28 8.81 -30.40 1.34
C LYS A 28 8.76 -29.04 0.68
N SER A 29 9.92 -28.39 0.59
CA SER A 29 10.06 -27.08 -0.03
C SER A 29 10.98 -27.14 -1.26
N SER A 30 10.62 -26.39 -2.30
CA SER A 30 11.50 -26.14 -3.46
C SER A 30 12.55 -25.06 -3.16
N VAL A 31 12.42 -24.32 -2.08
CA VAL A 31 13.27 -23.17 -1.72
C VAL A 31 13.30 -22.15 -2.86
N GLY A 32 12.11 -21.69 -3.26
CA GLY A 32 11.90 -20.77 -4.37
C GLY A 32 11.87 -21.44 -5.74
N HIS A 33 12.35 -20.73 -6.76
CA HIS A 33 12.45 -21.25 -8.12
C HIS A 33 13.55 -22.32 -8.25
N ILE A 34 13.25 -23.40 -8.94
CA ILE A 34 14.23 -24.46 -9.27
C ILE A 34 14.88 -24.26 -10.63
N LEU A 35 14.26 -23.47 -11.49
CA LEU A 35 14.79 -23.10 -12.81
C LEU A 35 15.11 -21.61 -12.84
N LYS A 36 16.04 -21.26 -13.71
CA LYS A 36 16.41 -19.87 -13.99
C LYS A 36 16.51 -19.65 -15.50
N LEU A 37 16.41 -18.38 -15.91
CA LEU A 37 16.57 -18.00 -17.29
C LEU A 37 18.03 -18.17 -17.72
N SER A 38 18.28 -18.85 -18.86
CA SER A 38 19.60 -19.03 -19.43
C SER A 38 20.21 -17.66 -19.83
N THR A 39 21.52 -17.61 -19.88
CA THR A 39 22.28 -16.52 -20.53
C THR A 39 22.75 -16.90 -21.93
N LYS A 40 22.27 -18.03 -22.45
CA LYS A 40 22.56 -18.51 -23.81
C LYS A 40 21.54 -17.97 -24.81
N GLY A 41 21.73 -18.28 -26.07
CA GLY A 41 20.85 -17.83 -27.14
C GLY A 41 21.25 -16.48 -27.71
N GLU A 42 20.43 -15.94 -28.58
CA GLU A 42 20.66 -14.67 -29.25
C GLU A 42 20.78 -13.54 -28.25
N TYR A 43 21.74 -12.65 -28.41
CA TYR A 43 22.10 -11.57 -27.50
C TYR A 43 22.37 -12.00 -26.05
N HIS A 44 22.57 -13.28 -25.78
CA HIS A 44 22.75 -13.84 -24.43
C HIS A 44 21.58 -13.60 -23.50
N LEU A 45 20.37 -13.47 -24.06
CA LEU A 45 19.16 -13.14 -23.28
C LEU A 45 18.41 -14.35 -22.74
N GLY A 46 18.73 -15.55 -23.22
CA GLY A 46 18.00 -16.75 -22.84
C GLY A 46 16.59 -16.79 -23.41
N ILE A 47 16.41 -16.27 -24.61
CA ILE A 47 15.12 -16.19 -25.29
C ILE A 47 15.21 -16.87 -26.66
N ASP A 48 14.25 -17.76 -26.92
CA ASP A 48 13.97 -18.26 -28.25
C ASP A 48 13.03 -17.28 -28.96
N PHE A 49 13.58 -16.42 -29.83
CA PHE A 49 12.81 -15.36 -30.50
C PHE A 49 11.90 -15.91 -31.61
N ASP A 50 12.17 -17.12 -32.13
CA ASP A 50 11.29 -17.72 -33.13
C ASP A 50 9.94 -18.13 -32.52
N ASN A 51 9.97 -18.66 -31.31
CA ASN A 51 8.80 -19.15 -30.60
C ASN A 51 8.32 -18.24 -29.46
N TRP A 52 9.06 -17.18 -29.12
CA TRP A 52 8.83 -16.32 -27.96
C TRP A 52 8.73 -17.13 -26.66
N GLU A 53 9.73 -18.01 -26.46
CA GLU A 53 9.81 -18.84 -25.26
C GLU A 53 11.10 -18.56 -24.49
N PRO A 54 11.04 -18.57 -23.15
CA PRO A 54 12.25 -18.46 -22.34
C PRO A 54 13.02 -19.77 -22.39
N ILE A 55 14.35 -19.67 -22.51
CA ILE A 55 15.25 -20.82 -22.41
C ILE A 55 15.58 -21.01 -20.93
N MET A 56 14.84 -21.90 -20.28
CA MET A 56 14.99 -22.20 -18.87
C MET A 56 16.00 -23.30 -18.64
N ILE A 57 16.85 -23.13 -17.64
CA ILE A 57 17.84 -24.14 -17.22
C ILE A 57 17.71 -24.37 -15.72
N VAL A 58 18.14 -25.54 -15.26
CA VAL A 58 18.20 -25.86 -13.84
C VAL A 58 19.16 -24.89 -13.14
N ASP A 59 18.70 -24.30 -12.04
CA ASP A 59 19.57 -23.55 -11.17
C ASP A 59 20.52 -24.51 -10.46
N SER A 60 21.83 -24.35 -10.69
CA SER A 60 22.86 -25.26 -10.15
C SER A 60 22.83 -25.35 -8.62
N THR A 61 22.35 -24.29 -7.92
CA THR A 61 22.20 -24.30 -6.46
C THR A 61 21.03 -25.15 -5.98
N LYS A 62 20.15 -25.57 -6.89
CA LYS A 62 18.94 -26.35 -6.61
C LYS A 62 19.06 -27.84 -6.97
N THR A 63 20.18 -28.29 -7.48
CA THR A 63 20.36 -29.66 -7.93
C THR A 63 20.03 -30.70 -6.86
N LYS A 64 20.52 -30.47 -5.64
CA LYS A 64 20.24 -31.33 -4.48
C LYS A 64 18.76 -31.38 -4.13
N ILE A 65 18.12 -30.19 -4.09
CA ILE A 65 16.70 -30.05 -3.77
C ILE A 65 15.84 -30.78 -4.83
N ILE A 66 16.15 -30.60 -6.10
CA ILE A 66 15.46 -31.29 -7.20
C ILE A 66 15.57 -32.80 -7.05
N LYS A 67 16.75 -33.31 -6.72
CA LYS A 67 16.95 -34.75 -6.48
C LYS A 67 16.09 -35.27 -5.34
N GLU A 68 16.08 -34.57 -4.21
CA GLU A 68 15.27 -34.92 -3.05
C GLU A 68 13.75 -34.92 -3.37
N LEU A 69 13.30 -33.94 -4.17
CA LEU A 69 11.92 -33.86 -4.61
C LEU A 69 11.58 -34.98 -5.60
N LYS A 70 12.46 -35.33 -6.52
CA LYS A 70 12.27 -36.45 -7.43
C LYS A 70 12.16 -37.78 -6.70
N ASP A 71 13.00 -38.00 -5.71
CA ASP A 71 12.99 -39.25 -4.92
C ASP A 71 11.69 -39.34 -4.12
N ALA A 72 11.26 -38.24 -3.49
CA ALA A 72 9.99 -38.19 -2.78
C ALA A 72 8.78 -38.38 -3.71
N ALA A 73 8.83 -37.78 -4.90
CA ALA A 73 7.75 -37.89 -5.88
C ALA A 73 7.57 -39.32 -6.43
N LYS A 74 8.64 -40.08 -6.56
CA LYS A 74 8.58 -41.48 -7.01
C LYS A 74 7.77 -42.35 -6.05
N ASN A 75 7.90 -42.10 -4.76
CA ASN A 75 7.28 -42.89 -3.72
C ASN A 75 5.86 -42.40 -3.36
N ALA A 76 5.43 -41.30 -3.94
CA ALA A 76 4.12 -40.71 -3.67
C ALA A 76 3.12 -41.09 -4.77
N ASP A 77 1.89 -41.41 -4.35
CA ASP A 77 0.77 -41.66 -5.26
C ASP A 77 0.18 -40.35 -5.80
N GLU A 78 0.32 -39.29 -5.05
CA GLU A 78 -0.26 -37.98 -5.35
C GLU A 78 0.72 -36.87 -4.97
N ILE A 79 0.85 -35.88 -5.87
CA ILE A 79 1.69 -34.69 -5.66
C ILE A 79 0.80 -33.46 -5.55
N LEU A 80 0.86 -32.78 -4.43
CA LEU A 80 0.13 -31.55 -4.17
C LEU A 80 1.08 -30.36 -4.27
N VAL A 81 0.86 -29.50 -5.25
CA VAL A 81 1.70 -28.30 -5.48
C VAL A 81 1.02 -27.10 -4.86
N ALA A 82 1.55 -26.62 -3.75
CA ALA A 82 0.95 -25.66 -2.85
C ALA A 82 1.75 -24.36 -2.74
N THR A 83 2.27 -23.88 -3.86
CA THR A 83 2.97 -22.60 -3.98
C THR A 83 2.00 -21.42 -3.86
N ASP A 84 2.52 -20.21 -3.64
CA ASP A 84 1.72 -19.01 -3.42
C ASP A 84 0.65 -18.78 -4.52
N PRO A 85 -0.50 -18.17 -4.16
CA PRO A 85 -1.60 -17.97 -5.10
C PRO A 85 -1.41 -16.73 -5.99
N ASP A 86 -0.27 -16.61 -6.64
CA ASP A 86 0.05 -15.51 -7.56
C ASP A 86 0.73 -16.02 -8.83
N ARG A 87 1.02 -15.13 -9.78
CA ARG A 87 1.66 -15.48 -11.05
C ARG A 87 3.01 -16.16 -10.84
N GLU A 88 3.79 -15.68 -9.88
CA GLU A 88 5.09 -16.24 -9.55
C GLU A 88 4.95 -17.64 -8.95
N GLY A 89 4.02 -17.81 -8.03
CA GLY A 89 3.71 -19.13 -7.46
C GLY A 89 3.20 -20.12 -8.50
N GLU A 90 2.43 -19.67 -9.47
CA GLU A 90 1.95 -20.51 -10.58
C GLU A 90 3.09 -20.93 -11.51
N ALA A 91 4.02 -20.02 -11.79
CA ALA A 91 5.22 -20.35 -12.59
C ALA A 91 6.11 -21.37 -11.88
N ILE A 92 6.30 -21.22 -10.56
CA ILE A 92 7.04 -22.22 -9.76
C ILE A 92 6.33 -23.57 -9.82
N ALA A 93 5.01 -23.60 -9.68
CA ALA A 93 4.22 -24.82 -9.76
C ALA A 93 4.39 -25.52 -11.12
N LYS A 94 4.29 -24.77 -12.21
CA LYS A 94 4.49 -25.30 -13.57
C LYS A 94 5.88 -25.92 -13.75
N ASN A 95 6.90 -25.21 -13.32
CA ASN A 95 8.29 -25.68 -13.40
C ASN A 95 8.52 -26.94 -12.56
N LEU A 96 7.89 -27.05 -11.39
CA LEU A 96 7.95 -28.23 -10.54
C LEU A 96 7.31 -29.43 -11.23
N VAL A 97 6.10 -29.28 -11.75
CA VAL A 97 5.37 -30.35 -12.43
C VAL A 97 6.16 -30.86 -13.64
N ASP A 98 6.68 -29.96 -14.46
CA ASP A 98 7.44 -30.32 -15.67
C ASP A 98 8.79 -30.95 -15.33
N THR A 99 9.52 -30.41 -14.36
CA THR A 99 10.84 -30.91 -13.96
C THR A 99 10.76 -32.28 -13.28
N LEU A 100 9.77 -32.46 -12.41
CA LEU A 100 9.54 -33.73 -11.71
C LEU A 100 8.81 -34.76 -12.57
N LYS A 101 8.27 -34.35 -13.72
CA LYS A 101 7.51 -35.21 -14.66
C LYS A 101 6.30 -35.87 -13.98
N VAL A 102 5.53 -35.08 -13.29
CA VAL A 102 4.37 -35.57 -12.52
C VAL A 102 3.03 -35.04 -13.05
N GLN A 103 2.95 -34.75 -14.35
CA GLN A 103 1.75 -34.24 -15.03
C GLN A 103 0.52 -35.14 -14.84
N ASP A 104 0.71 -36.41 -14.65
CA ASP A 104 -0.35 -37.44 -14.51
C ASP A 104 -0.88 -37.60 -13.06
N LYS A 105 -0.16 -37.08 -12.08
CA LYS A 105 -0.52 -37.29 -10.65
C LYS A 105 -0.43 -36.06 -9.77
N TYR A 106 -0.32 -34.86 -10.35
CA TYR A 106 -0.31 -33.64 -9.56
C TYR A 106 -1.70 -33.05 -9.35
N LYS A 107 -1.83 -32.27 -8.28
CA LYS A 107 -2.94 -31.35 -8.02
C LYS A 107 -2.38 -30.01 -7.60
N ARG A 108 -2.97 -28.92 -8.09
CA ARG A 108 -2.64 -27.56 -7.67
C ARG A 108 -3.48 -27.18 -6.47
N ILE A 109 -2.85 -26.76 -5.36
CA ILE A 109 -3.50 -26.37 -4.12
C ILE A 109 -3.27 -24.87 -3.91
N LYS A 110 -4.35 -24.11 -3.83
CA LYS A 110 -4.31 -22.66 -3.59
C LYS A 110 -5.03 -22.32 -2.29
N TYR A 111 -4.43 -21.44 -1.53
CA TYR A 111 -4.98 -20.96 -0.26
C TYR A 111 -4.56 -19.50 -0.05
N ASN A 112 -5.45 -18.72 0.58
CA ASN A 112 -5.19 -17.32 0.89
C ASN A 112 -4.66 -17.10 2.32
N GLU A 113 -4.67 -18.15 3.13
CA GLU A 113 -4.14 -18.17 4.50
C GLU A 113 -3.67 -19.59 4.85
N ILE A 114 -2.72 -19.69 5.78
CA ILE A 114 -2.20 -20.96 6.22
C ILE A 114 -2.85 -21.31 7.57
N THR A 115 -4.06 -21.79 7.49
CA THR A 115 -4.83 -22.31 8.62
C THR A 115 -5.27 -23.74 8.31
N LYS A 116 -5.63 -24.51 9.35
CA LYS A 116 -6.09 -25.88 9.18
C LYS A 116 -7.30 -25.93 8.23
N GLU A 117 -8.28 -25.06 8.44
CA GLU A 117 -9.51 -25.02 7.63
C GLU A 117 -9.22 -24.66 6.17
N ALA A 118 -8.35 -23.67 5.93
CA ALA A 118 -8.00 -23.24 4.58
C ALA A 118 -7.20 -24.31 3.82
N ILE A 119 -6.27 -24.97 4.47
CA ILE A 119 -5.49 -26.06 3.87
C ILE A 119 -6.36 -27.26 3.57
N GLU A 120 -7.21 -27.69 4.50
CA GLU A 120 -8.15 -28.80 4.29
C GLU A 120 -9.12 -28.50 3.15
N TYR A 121 -9.67 -27.28 3.11
CA TYR A 121 -10.55 -26.86 2.02
C TYR A 121 -9.83 -26.91 0.66
N ALA A 122 -8.59 -26.40 0.59
CA ALA A 122 -7.82 -26.40 -0.64
C ALA A 122 -7.51 -27.82 -1.13
N ILE A 123 -7.18 -28.73 -0.23
CA ILE A 123 -6.94 -30.16 -0.55
C ILE A 123 -8.20 -30.83 -1.07
N ASN A 124 -9.37 -30.52 -0.49
CA ASN A 124 -10.65 -31.06 -0.91
C ASN A 124 -11.20 -30.39 -2.19
N ASN A 125 -10.63 -29.26 -2.60
CA ASN A 125 -11.03 -28.52 -3.81
C ASN A 125 -9.80 -28.22 -4.68
N PRO A 126 -9.11 -29.29 -5.15
CA PRO A 126 -7.89 -29.11 -5.91
C PRO A 126 -8.16 -28.50 -7.30
N LEU A 127 -7.15 -27.83 -7.82
CA LEU A 127 -7.18 -27.18 -9.10
C LEU A 127 -6.11 -27.76 -10.04
N GLU A 128 -6.17 -27.36 -11.28
CA GLU A 128 -5.07 -27.52 -12.23
C GLU A 128 -4.25 -26.23 -12.31
N ILE A 129 -3.04 -26.31 -12.84
CA ILE A 129 -2.22 -25.13 -13.10
C ILE A 129 -2.96 -24.19 -14.05
N ASP A 130 -3.04 -22.92 -13.67
CA ASP A 130 -3.63 -21.88 -14.50
C ASP A 130 -2.61 -21.43 -15.57
N GLU A 131 -2.78 -21.94 -16.78
CA GLU A 131 -1.88 -21.66 -17.90
C GLU A 131 -1.89 -20.17 -18.29
N ASN A 132 -2.96 -19.44 -18.03
CA ASN A 132 -3.02 -18.01 -18.31
C ASN A 132 -2.15 -17.20 -17.35
N LEU A 133 -2.13 -17.55 -16.07
CA LEU A 133 -1.20 -16.95 -15.10
C LEU A 133 0.25 -17.26 -15.47
N VAL A 134 0.54 -18.49 -15.89
CA VAL A 134 1.88 -18.88 -16.34
C VAL A 134 2.30 -18.07 -17.56
N LYS A 135 1.43 -17.89 -18.54
CA LYS A 135 1.67 -17.05 -19.72
C LYS A 135 1.93 -15.60 -19.36
N ALA A 136 1.16 -15.02 -18.44
CA ALA A 136 1.36 -13.65 -18.00
C ALA A 136 2.73 -13.46 -17.33
N GLN A 137 3.13 -14.37 -16.46
CA GLN A 137 4.44 -14.32 -15.80
C GLN A 137 5.58 -14.49 -16.83
N LYS A 138 5.43 -15.41 -17.75
CA LYS A 138 6.38 -15.63 -18.84
C LYS A 138 6.54 -14.38 -19.71
N THR A 139 5.43 -13.77 -20.11
CA THR A 139 5.41 -12.56 -20.94
C THR A 139 6.10 -11.40 -20.24
N ARG A 140 5.80 -11.18 -18.97
CA ARG A 140 6.47 -10.15 -18.16
C ARG A 140 7.98 -10.41 -18.13
N ARG A 141 8.39 -11.64 -17.89
CA ARG A 141 9.81 -12.01 -17.80
C ARG A 141 10.55 -11.74 -19.09
N LEU A 142 9.97 -12.14 -20.23
CA LEU A 142 10.54 -11.90 -21.55
C LEU A 142 10.63 -10.40 -21.85
N LEU A 143 9.54 -9.68 -21.65
CA LEU A 143 9.47 -8.24 -21.91
C LEU A 143 10.48 -7.46 -21.07
N ASP A 144 10.52 -7.72 -19.76
CA ASP A 144 11.43 -7.03 -18.85
C ASP A 144 12.90 -7.38 -19.15
N ARG A 145 13.17 -8.60 -19.61
CA ARG A 145 14.52 -9.00 -20.04
C ARG A 145 14.96 -8.22 -21.29
N ILE A 146 14.10 -8.11 -22.28
CA ILE A 146 14.38 -7.40 -23.53
C ILE A 146 14.54 -5.89 -23.28
N ILE A 147 13.59 -5.29 -22.58
CA ILE A 147 13.64 -3.86 -22.27
C ILE A 147 14.84 -3.56 -21.37
N GLY A 148 15.06 -4.35 -20.34
CA GLY A 148 16.19 -4.18 -19.43
C GLY A 148 17.54 -4.27 -20.16
N PHE A 149 17.69 -5.17 -21.12
CA PHE A 149 18.88 -5.26 -21.95
C PHE A 149 19.10 -3.97 -22.77
N LYS A 150 18.06 -3.51 -23.46
CA LYS A 150 18.14 -2.28 -24.28
C LYS A 150 18.46 -1.04 -23.44
N LEU A 151 17.79 -0.88 -22.31
CA LEU A 151 18.04 0.24 -21.41
C LEU A 151 19.45 0.19 -20.83
N SER A 152 19.89 -0.97 -20.38
CA SER A 152 21.23 -1.15 -19.81
C SER A 152 22.34 -0.93 -20.84
N GLU A 153 22.16 -1.41 -22.08
CA GLU A 153 23.09 -1.16 -23.19
C GLU A 153 23.27 0.34 -23.44
N LEU A 154 22.17 1.09 -23.51
CA LEU A 154 22.21 2.55 -23.66
C LEU A 154 23.01 3.21 -22.53
N MET A 155 22.73 2.81 -21.29
CA MET A 155 23.41 3.40 -20.13
C MET A 155 24.91 3.12 -20.13
N GLN A 156 25.31 1.88 -20.44
CA GLN A 156 26.73 1.52 -20.51
C GLN A 156 27.48 2.31 -21.59
N LYS A 157 26.81 2.63 -22.70
CA LYS A 157 27.39 3.46 -23.78
C LYS A 157 27.46 4.95 -23.41
N LYS A 158 26.49 5.47 -22.68
CA LYS A 158 26.31 6.91 -22.46
C LYS A 158 26.82 7.40 -21.10
N ILE A 159 26.98 6.53 -20.12
CA ILE A 159 27.39 6.90 -18.77
C ILE A 159 28.76 6.30 -18.47
N LYS A 160 29.70 7.19 -18.16
CA LYS A 160 31.07 6.84 -17.74
C LYS A 160 31.23 7.10 -16.25
N ASN A 161 32.12 6.35 -15.60
CA ASN A 161 32.43 6.50 -14.17
C ASN A 161 31.19 6.33 -13.26
N ALA A 162 30.31 5.40 -13.60
CA ALA A 162 29.13 5.10 -12.79
C ALA A 162 29.53 4.45 -11.45
N PRO A 163 28.87 4.84 -10.32
CA PRO A 163 29.17 4.25 -9.02
C PRO A 163 28.73 2.79 -8.90
N THR A 164 27.81 2.35 -9.75
CA THR A 164 27.38 0.95 -9.87
C THR A 164 27.36 0.54 -11.34
N MET A 165 27.25 -0.76 -11.62
CA MET A 165 27.09 -1.22 -12.99
C MET A 165 25.81 -0.62 -13.58
N PRO A 166 25.88 0.14 -14.70
CA PRO A 166 24.70 0.74 -15.29
C PRO A 166 23.69 -0.33 -15.72
N SER A 167 22.53 -0.30 -15.07
CA SER A 167 21.43 -1.23 -15.31
C SER A 167 20.12 -0.50 -15.08
N ALA A 168 19.12 -0.76 -15.91
CA ALA A 168 17.81 -0.13 -15.79
C ALA A 168 16.70 -1.13 -16.12
N GLY A 169 15.55 -0.92 -15.54
CA GLY A 169 14.34 -1.69 -15.79
C GLY A 169 13.15 -0.78 -16.06
N ARG A 170 12.10 -1.31 -16.61
CA ARG A 170 10.90 -0.58 -17.03
C ARG A 170 10.21 0.11 -15.84
N VAL A 171 9.76 -0.66 -14.86
CA VAL A 171 9.02 -0.14 -13.69
C VAL A 171 9.94 0.70 -12.79
N GLN A 172 11.17 0.24 -12.58
CA GLN A 172 12.16 0.95 -11.77
C GLN A 172 12.48 2.34 -12.33
N SER A 173 12.52 2.48 -13.64
CA SER A 173 12.76 3.77 -14.30
C SER A 173 11.60 4.75 -14.06
N ILE A 174 10.38 4.27 -14.01
CA ILE A 174 9.21 5.11 -13.66
C ILE A 174 9.27 5.53 -12.18
N ALA A 175 9.64 4.63 -11.29
CA ALA A 175 9.81 4.97 -9.87
C ALA A 175 10.87 6.06 -9.70
N LEU A 176 12.01 5.95 -10.38
CA LEU A 176 13.04 6.98 -10.42
C LEU A 176 12.50 8.30 -10.98
N LYS A 177 11.75 8.23 -12.07
CA LYS A 177 11.14 9.42 -12.70
C LYS A 177 10.23 10.16 -11.73
N LEU A 178 9.40 9.44 -10.97
CA LEU A 178 8.51 10.05 -9.97
C LEU A 178 9.31 10.81 -8.90
N VAL A 179 10.39 10.24 -8.41
CA VAL A 179 11.27 10.90 -7.41
C VAL A 179 11.92 12.13 -8.01
N CYS A 180 12.46 12.04 -9.23
CA CYS A 180 13.10 13.18 -9.91
C CYS A 180 12.09 14.28 -10.26
N ASP A 181 10.90 13.93 -10.72
CA ASP A 181 9.85 14.90 -11.06
C ASP A 181 9.38 15.64 -9.79
N ARG A 182 9.25 14.93 -8.67
CA ARG A 182 8.93 15.55 -7.39
C ARG A 182 10.01 16.54 -6.94
N GLU A 183 11.27 16.20 -7.11
CA GLU A 183 12.37 17.10 -6.79
C GLU A 183 12.33 18.37 -7.64
N LYS A 184 12.02 18.25 -8.93
CA LYS A 184 11.84 19.41 -9.81
C LYS A 184 10.66 20.29 -9.38
N GLU A 185 9.54 19.68 -8.98
CA GLU A 185 8.40 20.41 -8.43
C GLU A 185 8.79 21.20 -7.19
N ILE A 186 9.59 20.62 -6.30
CA ILE A 186 10.09 21.28 -5.08
C ILE A 186 11.02 22.43 -5.41
N GLU A 187 11.99 22.23 -6.32
CA GLU A 187 12.97 23.24 -6.73
C GLU A 187 12.32 24.43 -7.44
N SER A 188 11.28 24.18 -8.24
CA SER A 188 10.57 25.21 -8.99
C SER A 188 9.41 25.83 -8.24
N PHE A 189 9.12 25.36 -7.03
CA PHE A 189 7.97 25.82 -6.24
C PHE A 189 8.11 27.28 -5.84
N ILE A 190 7.08 28.08 -6.13
CA ILE A 190 7.00 29.48 -5.73
C ILE A 190 5.96 29.58 -4.61
N PRO A 191 6.37 29.86 -3.35
CA PRO A 191 5.42 30.00 -2.26
C PRO A 191 4.43 31.14 -2.48
N ILE A 192 3.17 30.89 -2.17
CA ILE A 192 2.13 31.90 -2.11
C ILE A 192 2.09 32.41 -0.68
N LYS A 193 2.31 33.72 -0.50
CA LYS A 193 2.23 34.38 0.80
C LYS A 193 0.80 34.79 1.10
N TYR A 194 0.37 34.52 2.32
CA TYR A 194 -0.93 34.91 2.82
C TYR A 194 -0.86 35.15 4.32
N SER A 195 -1.89 35.77 4.87
CA SER A 195 -2.02 35.96 6.32
C SER A 195 -3.36 35.46 6.81
N LYS A 196 -3.41 35.11 8.07
CA LYS A 196 -4.64 34.81 8.80
C LYS A 196 -4.76 35.73 10.01
N ILE A 197 -5.97 35.96 10.45
CA ILE A 197 -6.24 36.66 11.71
C ILE A 197 -7.04 35.74 12.62
N GLU A 198 -6.56 35.56 13.83
CA GLU A 198 -7.26 34.84 14.90
C GLU A 198 -7.58 35.81 16.05
N ALA A 199 -8.68 35.57 16.72
CA ALA A 199 -9.02 36.28 17.94
C ALA A 199 -8.71 35.43 19.16
N ASN A 200 -7.88 35.91 20.06
CA ASN A 200 -7.60 35.22 21.32
C ASN A 200 -8.69 35.58 22.34
N ILE A 201 -9.45 34.58 22.78
CA ILE A 201 -10.57 34.75 23.74
C ILE A 201 -10.35 33.74 24.85
N ASP A 202 -10.53 34.19 26.11
CA ASP A 202 -10.44 33.33 27.29
C ASP A 202 -11.52 32.26 27.27
N ASN A 203 -11.11 31.01 27.53
CA ASN A 203 -12.01 29.84 27.59
C ASN A 203 -12.87 29.63 26.35
N PHE A 204 -12.35 30.03 25.22
CA PHE A 204 -13.00 29.85 23.92
C PHE A 204 -11.96 29.52 22.85
N ASN A 205 -12.29 28.61 21.90
CA ASN A 205 -11.42 28.30 20.77
C ASN A 205 -11.24 29.56 19.93
N ASN A 206 -10.00 29.89 19.60
CA ASN A 206 -9.68 31.08 18.83
C ASN A 206 -10.43 31.11 17.50
N PRO A 207 -11.41 32.05 17.32
CA PRO A 207 -12.06 32.19 16.03
C PRO A 207 -11.10 32.75 14.99
N THR A 208 -11.26 32.30 13.74
CA THR A 208 -10.46 32.73 12.60
C THR A 208 -11.29 33.60 11.67
N PHE A 209 -10.71 34.71 11.23
CA PHE A 209 -11.30 35.56 10.19
C PHE A 209 -11.59 34.77 8.92
N TYR A 210 -12.75 35.07 8.30
CA TYR A 210 -13.07 34.53 6.98
C TYR A 210 -13.87 35.56 6.15
N TYR A 211 -13.76 35.44 4.84
CA TYR A 211 -14.60 36.21 3.91
C TYR A 211 -15.95 35.52 3.76
N LYS A 212 -17.02 36.23 4.08
CA LYS A 212 -18.38 35.71 3.95
C LYS A 212 -18.82 35.58 2.49
N LEU A 213 -18.32 36.48 1.65
CA LEU A 213 -18.46 36.42 0.19
C LEU A 213 -17.23 35.73 -0.40
N ALA A 214 -17.32 35.31 -1.67
CA ALA A 214 -16.21 34.67 -2.36
C ALA A 214 -14.91 35.48 -2.24
N ASN A 215 -13.83 34.82 -1.80
CA ASN A 215 -12.52 35.42 -1.74
C ASN A 215 -11.97 35.57 -3.17
N LYS A 216 -11.78 36.81 -3.59
CA LYS A 216 -11.28 37.11 -4.96
C LYS A 216 -9.77 36.90 -5.12
N ASP A 217 -9.03 36.82 -4.01
CA ASP A 217 -7.58 36.69 -4.03
C ASP A 217 -7.14 35.21 -3.96
N PHE A 218 -7.94 34.35 -3.31
CA PHE A 218 -7.65 32.92 -3.13
C PHE A 218 -8.90 32.09 -3.38
N ASP A 219 -8.92 31.34 -4.46
CA ASP A 219 -10.11 30.60 -4.89
C ASP A 219 -10.56 29.49 -3.93
N ASN A 220 -9.63 28.92 -3.17
CA ASN A 220 -9.87 27.69 -2.40
C ASN A 220 -9.97 27.90 -0.88
N ASP A 221 -9.63 29.07 -0.36
CA ASP A 221 -9.63 29.29 1.08
C ASP A 221 -10.12 30.71 1.43
N ASN A 222 -11.28 30.78 2.07
CA ASN A 222 -11.89 32.04 2.48
C ASN A 222 -11.29 32.63 3.76
N THR A 223 -10.33 31.95 4.40
CA THR A 223 -9.64 32.45 5.60
C THR A 223 -8.33 33.17 5.29
N TRP A 224 -7.84 33.07 4.06
CA TRP A 224 -6.57 33.67 3.65
C TRP A 224 -6.75 35.12 3.24
N ILE A 225 -5.85 35.98 3.74
CA ILE A 225 -5.83 37.41 3.42
C ILE A 225 -4.55 37.69 2.62
N SER A 226 -4.69 38.40 1.50
CA SER A 226 -3.53 38.75 0.67
C SER A 226 -2.59 39.76 1.37
N PRO A 227 -1.29 39.73 1.03
CA PRO A 227 -0.31 40.69 1.59
C PRO A 227 -0.69 42.16 1.35
N THR A 228 -1.44 42.46 0.30
CA THR A 228 -1.87 43.82 -0.04
C THR A 228 -3.04 44.32 0.83
N LYS A 229 -3.76 43.42 1.49
CA LYS A 229 -4.96 43.73 2.26
C LYS A 229 -4.81 43.54 3.76
N ILE A 230 -3.82 42.78 4.20
CA ILE A 230 -3.69 42.37 5.62
C ILE A 230 -3.51 43.55 6.55
N GLU A 231 -2.69 44.55 6.22
CA GLU A 231 -2.43 45.72 7.08
C GLU A 231 -3.73 46.47 7.38
N LYS A 232 -4.49 46.78 6.33
CA LYS A 232 -5.74 47.54 6.45
C LYS A 232 -6.78 46.75 7.23
N ILE A 233 -6.96 45.48 6.95
CA ILE A 233 -7.94 44.63 7.62
C ILE A 233 -7.57 44.47 9.10
N TYR A 234 -6.29 44.13 9.37
CA TYR A 234 -5.82 43.93 10.74
C TYR A 234 -5.94 45.19 11.59
N ASP A 235 -5.55 46.34 11.06
CA ASP A 235 -5.66 47.61 11.78
C ASP A 235 -7.12 48.01 12.07
N ASP A 236 -8.01 47.74 11.13
CA ASP A 236 -9.44 48.03 11.34
C ASP A 236 -10.08 47.05 12.33
N VAL A 237 -9.80 45.78 12.21
CA VAL A 237 -10.31 44.75 13.14
C VAL A 237 -9.92 45.04 14.57
N LYS A 238 -8.70 45.51 14.82
CA LYS A 238 -8.20 45.82 16.16
C LYS A 238 -8.94 47.00 16.85
N THR A 239 -9.68 47.78 16.08
CA THR A 239 -10.46 48.90 16.67
C THR A 239 -11.64 48.44 17.48
N ASN A 240 -12.09 47.19 17.34
CA ASN A 240 -13.13 46.59 18.12
C ASN A 240 -12.67 45.29 18.76
N ASN A 241 -12.57 45.26 20.09
CA ASN A 241 -12.15 44.08 20.85
C ASN A 241 -13.31 43.18 21.27
N LYS A 242 -14.47 43.30 20.65
CA LYS A 242 -15.65 42.45 20.92
C LYS A 242 -16.10 41.74 19.67
N LEU A 243 -16.41 40.44 19.82
CA LEU A 243 -17.05 39.65 18.80
C LEU A 243 -18.44 39.24 19.25
N LYS A 244 -19.43 39.49 18.40
CA LYS A 244 -20.82 39.09 18.64
C LYS A 244 -21.09 37.75 17.97
N ILE A 245 -21.64 36.79 18.73
CA ILE A 245 -22.11 35.53 18.15
C ILE A 245 -23.39 35.83 17.35
N ILE A 246 -23.33 35.63 16.03
CA ILE A 246 -24.46 35.92 15.13
C ILE A 246 -25.16 34.63 14.67
N ASP A 247 -24.50 33.48 14.74
CA ASP A 247 -25.11 32.20 14.40
C ASP A 247 -24.41 31.06 15.13
N ILE A 248 -25.18 30.04 15.48
CA ILE A 248 -24.69 28.76 16.01
C ILE A 248 -25.41 27.66 15.25
N LYS A 249 -24.65 26.92 14.44
CA LYS A 249 -25.18 25.79 13.67
C LYS A 249 -24.68 24.48 14.23
N ILE A 250 -25.60 23.58 14.55
CA ILE A 250 -25.27 22.25 15.08
C ILE A 250 -25.43 21.22 13.96
N THR A 251 -24.39 20.44 13.73
CA THR A 251 -24.40 19.36 12.74
C THR A 251 -23.98 18.05 13.39
N LYS A 252 -24.48 16.94 12.86
CA LYS A 252 -24.02 15.59 13.20
C LYS A 252 -23.37 14.96 11.99
N SER A 253 -22.26 14.30 12.21
CA SER A 253 -21.53 13.59 11.13
C SER A 253 -20.98 12.26 11.62
N LYS A 254 -20.93 11.32 10.70
CA LYS A 254 -20.23 10.05 10.91
C LYS A 254 -18.82 10.15 10.36
N GLU A 255 -17.84 9.61 11.09
CA GLU A 255 -16.50 9.47 10.58
C GLU A 255 -16.49 8.51 9.39
N LYS A 256 -15.46 8.62 8.56
CA LYS A 256 -15.28 7.73 7.42
C LYS A 256 -15.09 6.29 7.87
N GLN A 257 -15.66 5.38 7.11
CA GLN A 257 -15.44 3.96 7.30
C GLN A 257 -13.99 3.60 6.97
N ILE A 258 -13.39 2.78 7.82
CA ILE A 258 -12.04 2.27 7.59
C ILE A 258 -12.10 1.20 6.51
N ILE A 259 -11.19 1.29 5.55
CA ILE A 259 -11.04 0.30 4.49
C ILE A 259 -9.94 -0.69 4.89
N PRO A 260 -10.15 -2.00 4.75
CA PRO A 260 -9.09 -2.99 5.01
C PRO A 260 -7.82 -2.73 4.18
N PHE A 261 -6.69 -3.26 4.62
CA PHE A 261 -5.42 -3.05 3.94
C PHE A 261 -5.33 -3.80 2.62
N LYS A 262 -4.97 -3.10 1.56
CA LYS A 262 -4.19 -3.64 0.45
C LYS A 262 -2.71 -3.34 0.67
N GLN A 263 -1.84 -4.01 -0.06
CA GLN A 263 -0.40 -3.94 0.17
C GLN A 263 0.15 -2.51 0.13
N SER A 264 -0.24 -1.71 -0.86
CA SER A 264 0.28 -0.34 -1.00
C SER A 264 -0.08 0.56 0.19
N ILE A 265 -1.26 0.38 0.77
CA ILE A 265 -1.70 1.15 1.94
C ILE A 265 -0.95 0.69 3.20
N LEU A 266 -0.71 -0.61 3.34
CA LEU A 266 0.12 -1.12 4.43
C LEU A 266 1.52 -0.51 4.40
N TYR A 267 2.15 -0.46 3.23
CA TYR A 267 3.47 0.16 3.08
C TYR A 267 3.45 1.66 3.38
N LYS A 268 2.38 2.35 2.97
CA LYS A 268 2.22 3.79 3.24
C LYS A 268 2.10 4.07 4.74
N ASP A 269 1.32 3.27 5.46
CA ASP A 269 1.02 3.51 6.87
C ASP A 269 2.10 2.98 7.82
N ALA A 270 2.89 2.00 7.40
CA ALA A 270 3.95 1.42 8.23
C ALA A 270 5.16 2.37 8.35
N LYS A 271 5.73 2.44 9.54
CA LYS A 271 6.91 3.30 9.84
C LYS A 271 8.26 2.74 9.38
N TYR A 272 8.28 1.52 8.85
CA TYR A 272 9.51 0.85 8.40
C TYR A 272 9.67 0.95 6.88
N SER A 273 10.89 0.67 6.39
CA SER A 273 11.16 0.59 4.96
C SER A 273 10.31 -0.51 4.29
N SER A 274 10.07 -0.37 2.99
CA SER A 274 9.26 -1.33 2.24
C SER A 274 9.81 -2.76 2.30
N GLN A 275 11.13 -2.91 2.30
CA GLN A 275 11.77 -4.22 2.39
C GLN A 275 11.51 -4.89 3.76
N ILE A 276 11.58 -4.13 4.84
CA ILE A 276 11.29 -4.62 6.19
C ILE A 276 9.82 -5.02 6.31
N VAL A 277 8.91 -4.18 5.81
CA VAL A 277 7.46 -4.47 5.83
C VAL A 277 7.14 -5.73 5.03
N GLN A 278 7.72 -5.86 3.83
CA GLN A 278 7.53 -7.05 3.00
C GLN A 278 8.01 -8.32 3.70
N SER A 279 9.20 -8.29 4.27
CA SER A 279 9.79 -9.42 4.97
C SER A 279 8.96 -9.83 6.19
N SER A 280 8.52 -8.86 6.98
CA SER A 280 7.69 -9.11 8.16
C SER A 280 6.31 -9.66 7.78
N ALA A 281 5.63 -9.05 6.81
CA ALA A 281 4.32 -9.52 6.36
C ALA A 281 4.41 -10.95 5.78
N GLN A 282 5.43 -11.24 5.00
CA GLN A 282 5.67 -12.59 4.46
C GLN A 282 5.87 -13.60 5.57
N SER A 283 6.67 -13.26 6.58
CA SER A 283 6.88 -14.12 7.75
C SER A 283 5.58 -14.39 8.52
N LEU A 284 4.78 -13.36 8.76
CA LEU A 284 3.48 -13.51 9.44
C LEU A 284 2.53 -14.40 8.65
N PHE A 285 2.49 -14.27 7.32
CA PHE A 285 1.72 -15.14 6.46
C PHE A 285 2.19 -16.60 6.55
N GLU A 286 3.48 -16.84 6.45
CA GLU A 286 4.07 -18.19 6.48
C GLU A 286 3.86 -18.89 7.83
N HIS A 287 3.72 -18.14 8.91
CA HIS A 287 3.37 -18.67 10.24
C HIS A 287 1.85 -18.78 10.47
N GLY A 288 1.05 -18.46 9.48
CA GLY A 288 -0.40 -18.62 9.54
C GLY A 288 -1.15 -17.52 10.29
N LEU A 289 -0.53 -16.37 10.52
CA LEU A 289 -1.11 -15.28 11.33
C LEU A 289 -1.91 -14.27 10.53
N ILE A 290 -1.57 -14.05 9.27
CA ILE A 290 -2.26 -13.14 8.37
C ILE A 290 -2.56 -13.81 7.03
N SER A 291 -3.49 -13.22 6.28
CA SER A 291 -3.77 -13.59 4.90
C SER A 291 -2.61 -13.18 3.97
N TYR A 292 -2.66 -13.69 2.74
CA TYR A 292 -1.62 -13.45 1.74
C TYR A 292 -1.38 -11.95 1.51
N PRO A 293 -0.13 -11.45 1.72
CA PRO A 293 0.10 -10.00 1.78
C PRO A 293 0.33 -9.31 0.44
N ARG A 294 0.58 -10.05 -0.64
CA ARG A 294 0.76 -9.47 -1.98
C ARG A 294 -0.58 -9.35 -2.67
N THR A 295 -1.35 -8.36 -2.26
CA THR A 295 -2.73 -8.15 -2.72
C THR A 295 -3.02 -6.68 -3.00
N ASP A 296 -3.81 -6.43 -4.02
CA ASP A 296 -4.41 -5.13 -4.34
C ASP A 296 -5.89 -5.06 -3.97
N SER A 297 -6.42 -6.10 -3.32
CA SER A 297 -7.80 -6.18 -2.87
C SER A 297 -7.96 -5.62 -1.47
N THR A 298 -9.10 -4.98 -1.23
CA THR A 298 -9.56 -4.57 0.11
C THR A 298 -10.76 -5.38 0.57
N ARG A 299 -11.14 -6.40 -0.19
CA ARG A 299 -12.27 -7.30 0.13
C ARG A 299 -11.89 -8.26 1.26
N ILE A 300 -12.84 -8.52 2.14
CA ILE A 300 -12.73 -9.55 3.18
C ILE A 300 -13.80 -10.62 2.92
N SER A 301 -13.46 -11.89 3.13
CA SER A 301 -14.39 -12.98 2.96
C SER A 301 -15.59 -12.86 3.93
N GLU A 302 -16.77 -13.24 3.47
CA GLU A 302 -17.99 -13.19 4.28
C GLU A 302 -17.86 -14.04 5.55
N SER A 303 -17.22 -15.18 5.45
CA SER A 303 -16.99 -16.08 6.59
C SER A 303 -16.16 -15.40 7.70
N PHE A 304 -15.09 -14.68 7.33
CA PHE A 304 -14.30 -13.91 8.29
C PHE A 304 -15.10 -12.74 8.88
N ILE A 305 -15.85 -12.02 8.04
CA ILE A 305 -16.69 -10.89 8.48
C ILE A 305 -17.69 -11.37 9.55
N GLN A 306 -18.35 -12.50 9.34
CA GLN A 306 -19.33 -13.01 10.31
C GLN A 306 -18.68 -13.39 11.65
N LYS A 307 -17.52 -14.04 11.62
CA LYS A 307 -16.76 -14.34 12.85
C LYS A 307 -16.30 -13.08 13.56
N ALA A 308 -15.83 -12.09 12.82
CA ALA A 308 -15.39 -10.82 13.37
C ALA A 308 -16.55 -10.02 13.97
N LYS A 309 -17.70 -9.97 13.31
CA LYS A 309 -18.91 -9.32 13.83
C LYS A 309 -19.36 -9.94 15.15
N LYS A 310 -19.36 -11.27 15.24
CA LYS A 310 -19.68 -11.97 16.48
C LYS A 310 -18.73 -11.60 17.60
N TYR A 311 -17.42 -11.60 17.32
CA TYR A 311 -16.39 -11.22 18.28
C TYR A 311 -16.57 -9.77 18.77
N ILE A 312 -16.81 -8.84 17.86
CA ILE A 312 -17.02 -7.42 18.18
C ILE A 312 -18.27 -7.25 19.07
N ALA A 313 -19.36 -7.91 18.71
CA ALA A 313 -20.61 -7.87 19.48
C ALA A 313 -20.41 -8.41 20.91
N GLU A 314 -19.70 -9.51 21.07
CA GLU A 314 -19.41 -10.10 22.38
C GLU A 314 -18.46 -9.24 23.22
N LYS A 315 -17.46 -8.62 22.60
CA LYS A 315 -16.43 -7.84 23.30
C LYS A 315 -16.85 -6.40 23.60
N PHE A 316 -17.50 -5.72 22.66
CA PHE A 316 -17.80 -4.28 22.75
C PHE A 316 -19.30 -3.99 22.84
N GLY A 317 -20.14 -4.86 22.33
CA GLY A 317 -21.58 -4.66 22.21
C GLY A 317 -22.06 -4.63 20.76
N ASN A 318 -23.34 -4.89 20.55
CA ASN A 318 -23.94 -4.95 19.20
C ASN A 318 -23.87 -3.60 18.47
N GLU A 319 -23.93 -2.50 19.20
CA GLU A 319 -23.85 -1.15 18.63
C GLU A 319 -22.51 -0.84 17.97
N TYR A 320 -21.45 -1.59 18.31
CA TYR A 320 -20.12 -1.43 17.74
C TYR A 320 -19.90 -2.22 16.45
N VAL A 321 -20.86 -3.03 16.04
CA VAL A 321 -20.77 -3.80 14.80
C VAL A 321 -21.19 -2.93 13.61
N ALA A 322 -20.36 -2.88 12.56
CA ALA A 322 -20.71 -2.16 11.34
C ALA A 322 -21.90 -2.83 10.64
N ASN A 323 -22.83 -2.04 10.11
CA ASN A 323 -23.95 -2.57 9.31
C ASN A 323 -23.46 -3.10 7.97
N ASP A 324 -22.45 -2.47 7.39
CA ASP A 324 -21.89 -2.81 6.10
C ASP A 324 -20.36 -2.69 6.15
N VAL A 325 -19.66 -3.65 5.56
CA VAL A 325 -18.20 -3.67 5.49
C VAL A 325 -17.78 -3.35 4.06
N LYS A 326 -17.11 -2.22 3.88
CA LYS A 326 -16.64 -1.80 2.56
C LYS A 326 -15.34 -2.50 2.19
N GLY A 327 -15.28 -2.98 0.95
CA GLY A 327 -14.08 -3.54 0.37
C GLY A 327 -14.26 -3.68 -1.14
N PHE A 328 -13.15 -3.62 -1.85
CA PHE A 328 -13.14 -3.68 -3.31
C PHE A 328 -12.19 -4.79 -3.76
N SER A 329 -12.61 -5.53 -4.77
CA SER A 329 -11.72 -6.48 -5.44
C SER A 329 -10.63 -5.72 -6.17
N GLY A 330 -9.42 -6.25 -6.14
CA GLY A 330 -8.31 -5.72 -6.92
C GLY A 330 -8.42 -6.09 -8.40
N GLU A 331 -7.51 -5.56 -9.20
CA GLU A 331 -7.43 -5.86 -10.63
C GLU A 331 -6.89 -7.26 -10.90
N GLN A 332 -6.12 -7.81 -9.98
CA GLN A 332 -5.57 -9.16 -10.05
C GLN A 332 -6.39 -10.12 -9.21
N ASP A 333 -7.24 -10.88 -9.87
CA ASP A 333 -7.94 -12.02 -9.28
C ASP A 333 -8.68 -11.75 -7.95
N ALA A 334 -9.47 -12.70 -7.48
CA ALA A 334 -10.32 -12.56 -6.29
C ALA A 334 -9.55 -12.68 -4.96
N HIS A 335 -8.42 -11.99 -4.83
CA HIS A 335 -7.69 -11.92 -3.56
C HIS A 335 -8.46 -11.18 -2.48
N GLU A 336 -8.20 -11.53 -1.23
CA GLU A 336 -8.68 -10.77 -0.08
C GLU A 336 -7.69 -9.67 0.30
N ALA A 337 -8.16 -8.73 1.14
CA ALA A 337 -7.32 -7.79 1.86
C ALA A 337 -6.33 -8.52 2.78
N ILE A 338 -5.33 -7.78 3.25
CA ILE A 338 -4.43 -8.26 4.30
C ILE A 338 -5.15 -8.16 5.63
N ARG A 339 -5.38 -9.28 6.28
CA ARG A 339 -6.12 -9.38 7.54
C ARG A 339 -5.54 -10.48 8.44
N PRO A 340 -5.79 -10.44 9.75
CA PRO A 340 -5.45 -11.58 10.59
C PRO A 340 -6.27 -12.81 10.18
N THR A 341 -5.74 -14.00 10.41
CA THR A 341 -6.46 -15.24 10.16
C THR A 341 -7.48 -15.54 11.27
N ASN A 342 -7.22 -15.05 12.47
CA ASN A 342 -8.07 -15.25 13.64
C ASN A 342 -8.27 -13.93 14.40
N ILE A 343 -9.49 -13.42 14.38
CA ILE A 343 -9.82 -12.16 15.07
C ILE A 343 -9.69 -12.28 16.60
N GLU A 344 -9.78 -13.46 17.16
CA GLU A 344 -9.61 -13.69 18.59
C GLU A 344 -8.14 -13.66 19.02
N LEU A 345 -7.20 -13.82 18.08
CA LEU A 345 -5.77 -13.69 18.35
C LEU A 345 -5.38 -12.20 18.35
N THR A 346 -5.59 -11.56 19.50
CA THR A 346 -5.23 -10.16 19.69
C THR A 346 -3.71 -9.95 19.58
N PRO A 347 -3.23 -8.73 19.30
CA PRO A 347 -1.79 -8.47 19.19
C PRO A 347 -0.98 -8.92 20.42
N ASP A 348 -1.50 -8.76 21.61
CA ASP A 348 -0.83 -9.18 22.84
C ASP A 348 -0.70 -10.72 22.92
N PHE A 349 -1.76 -11.45 22.60
CA PHE A 349 -1.72 -12.90 22.55
C PHE A 349 -0.82 -13.42 21.43
N ALA A 350 -0.85 -12.78 20.27
CA ALA A 350 0.02 -13.14 19.15
C ALA A 350 1.49 -12.99 19.51
N LYS A 351 1.85 -11.88 20.13
CA LYS A 351 3.22 -11.62 20.58
C LYS A 351 3.74 -12.71 21.50
N ILE A 352 2.94 -13.12 22.47
CA ILE A 352 3.31 -14.13 23.48
C ILE A 352 3.31 -15.53 22.86
N ASN A 353 2.22 -15.93 22.20
CA ASN A 353 2.02 -17.30 21.72
C ASN A 353 2.94 -17.67 20.56
N TYR A 354 3.36 -16.70 19.77
CA TYR A 354 4.21 -16.91 18.58
C TYR A 354 5.60 -16.30 18.73
N SER A 355 5.94 -15.78 19.91
CA SER A 355 7.25 -15.17 20.20
C SER A 355 7.67 -14.13 19.15
N LEU A 356 6.73 -13.25 18.78
CA LEU A 356 6.96 -12.25 17.76
C LEU A 356 7.99 -11.21 18.23
N ASN A 357 8.90 -10.84 17.33
CA ASN A 357 9.81 -9.73 17.56
C ASN A 357 9.07 -8.38 17.51
N GLU A 358 9.77 -7.29 17.78
CA GLU A 358 9.19 -5.95 17.81
C GLU A 358 8.57 -5.55 16.46
N ILE A 359 9.26 -5.83 15.36
CA ILE A 359 8.80 -5.48 14.01
C ILE A 359 7.55 -6.28 13.64
N ASP A 360 7.59 -7.59 13.81
CA ASP A 360 6.45 -8.46 13.49
C ASP A 360 5.23 -8.14 14.37
N THR A 361 5.45 -7.83 15.64
CA THR A 361 4.39 -7.37 16.55
C THR A 361 3.76 -6.06 16.06
N TYR A 362 4.59 -5.11 15.63
CA TYR A 362 4.12 -3.84 15.10
C TYR A 362 3.28 -4.04 13.82
N ILE A 363 3.76 -4.82 12.87
CA ILE A 363 3.06 -5.09 11.61
C ILE A 363 1.76 -5.85 11.86
N TYR A 364 1.79 -6.87 12.70
CA TYR A 364 0.58 -7.62 13.07
C TYR A 364 -0.46 -6.71 13.75
N THR A 365 -0.03 -5.87 14.68
CA THR A 365 -0.91 -4.91 15.38
C THR A 365 -1.55 -3.94 14.40
N LEU A 366 -0.77 -3.41 13.46
CA LEU A 366 -1.26 -2.49 12.44
C LEU A 366 -2.35 -3.15 11.57
N ILE A 367 -2.10 -4.38 11.12
CA ILE A 367 -3.04 -5.16 10.31
C ILE A 367 -4.30 -5.53 11.11
N TYR A 368 -4.12 -6.01 12.34
CA TYR A 368 -5.22 -6.38 13.23
C TYR A 368 -6.16 -5.20 13.51
N ASN A 369 -5.59 -4.07 13.94
CA ASN A 369 -6.38 -2.88 14.27
C ASN A 369 -7.10 -2.33 13.05
N ARG A 370 -6.46 -2.32 11.89
CA ARG A 370 -7.09 -1.89 10.63
C ARG A 370 -8.29 -2.77 10.27
N THR A 371 -8.14 -4.07 10.42
CA THR A 371 -9.19 -5.04 10.06
C THR A 371 -10.37 -4.95 11.00
N ILE A 372 -10.15 -4.98 12.31
CA ILE A 372 -11.26 -4.92 13.28
C ILE A 372 -12.00 -3.58 13.17
N SER A 373 -11.26 -2.48 12.98
CA SER A 373 -11.85 -1.16 12.81
C SER A 373 -12.72 -1.05 11.55
N ALA A 374 -12.33 -1.74 10.47
CA ALA A 374 -13.10 -1.79 9.23
C ALA A 374 -14.46 -2.50 9.40
N ILE A 375 -14.57 -3.38 10.41
CA ILE A 375 -15.78 -4.15 10.69
C ILE A 375 -16.57 -3.54 11.86
N MET A 376 -16.05 -2.49 12.47
CA MET A 376 -16.71 -1.76 13.55
C MET A 376 -17.51 -0.56 13.02
N ALA A 377 -18.53 -0.18 13.80
CA ALA A 377 -19.32 1.01 13.53
C ALA A 377 -18.45 2.27 13.62
N THR A 378 -18.77 3.25 12.80
CA THR A 378 -18.02 4.51 12.73
C THR A 378 -18.38 5.43 13.90
N PRO A 379 -17.43 6.24 14.39
CA PRO A 379 -17.72 7.26 15.38
C PRO A 379 -18.71 8.31 14.85
N ILE A 380 -19.49 8.87 15.76
CA ILE A 380 -20.46 9.93 15.46
C ILE A 380 -20.09 11.17 16.24
N ARG A 381 -19.98 12.29 15.56
CA ARG A 381 -19.67 13.60 16.14
C ARG A 381 -20.85 14.56 16.03
N GLU A 382 -20.99 15.39 17.03
CA GLU A 382 -21.81 16.60 16.98
C GLU A 382 -20.87 17.80 16.97
N THR A 383 -21.02 18.67 15.98
CA THR A 383 -20.18 19.86 15.84
C THR A 383 -21.03 21.11 15.94
N HIS A 384 -20.62 22.03 16.83
CA HIS A 384 -21.20 23.33 17.01
C HIS A 384 -20.34 24.34 16.27
N HIS A 385 -20.88 24.92 15.19
CA HIS A 385 -20.22 25.94 14.38
C HIS A 385 -20.67 27.32 14.84
N TYR A 386 -19.70 28.13 15.25
CA TYR A 386 -19.93 29.51 15.71
C TYR A 386 -19.51 30.47 14.62
N ASP A 387 -20.45 31.40 14.30
CA ASP A 387 -20.21 32.51 13.39
C ASP A 387 -20.26 33.80 14.19
N LEU A 388 -19.21 34.62 14.12
CA LEU A 388 -19.03 35.80 14.95
C LEU A 388 -18.79 37.02 14.08
N LEU A 389 -19.28 38.15 14.54
CA LEU A 389 -19.17 39.44 13.85
C LEU A 389 -18.30 40.40 14.65
N ASN A 390 -17.32 41.01 13.97
CA ASN A 390 -16.62 42.19 14.40
C ASN A 390 -17.12 43.38 13.55
N LYS A 391 -17.85 44.29 14.18
CA LYS A 391 -18.36 45.48 13.49
C LYS A 391 -17.56 46.70 13.89
N THR A 392 -16.85 47.28 12.93
CA THR A 392 -16.10 48.51 13.11
C THR A 392 -16.90 49.72 12.61
N ALA A 393 -16.33 50.92 12.69
CA ALA A 393 -16.98 52.12 12.15
C ALA A 393 -17.15 52.08 10.64
N THR A 394 -16.32 51.30 9.93
CA THR A 394 -16.26 51.27 8.46
C THR A 394 -16.70 49.96 7.85
N ASN A 395 -16.52 48.82 8.52
CA ASN A 395 -16.71 47.50 7.93
C ASN A 395 -17.29 46.48 8.91
N GLU A 396 -17.75 45.38 8.35
CA GLU A 396 -18.12 44.16 9.08
C GLU A 396 -17.15 43.04 8.71
N TYR A 397 -16.58 42.38 9.73
CA TYR A 397 -15.66 41.26 9.59
C TYR A 397 -16.22 40.04 10.27
N TYR A 398 -16.03 38.88 9.65
CA TYR A 398 -16.60 37.63 10.14
C TYR A 398 -15.50 36.72 10.63
N PHE A 399 -15.80 36.03 11.74
CA PHE A 399 -14.91 35.06 12.37
C PHE A 399 -15.68 33.75 12.57
N LYS A 400 -15.01 32.64 12.49
CA LYS A 400 -15.61 31.33 12.71
C LYS A 400 -14.72 30.43 13.57
N THR A 401 -15.38 29.61 14.37
CA THR A 401 -14.75 28.52 15.10
C THR A 401 -15.76 27.40 15.28
N SER A 402 -15.29 26.27 15.77
CA SER A 402 -16.16 25.12 16.03
C SER A 402 -15.71 24.35 17.26
N TYR A 403 -16.67 23.65 17.84
CA TYR A 403 -16.48 22.68 18.90
C TYR A 403 -17.11 21.37 18.48
N SER A 404 -16.44 20.27 18.77
CA SER A 404 -16.97 18.94 18.51
C SER A 404 -17.02 18.13 19.79
N LYS A 405 -18.06 17.34 19.94
CA LYS A 405 -18.13 16.31 20.96
C LYS A 405 -18.41 14.96 20.30
N LEU A 406 -17.89 13.91 20.90
CA LEU A 406 -18.09 12.55 20.45
C LEU A 406 -19.40 12.03 21.04
N LEU A 407 -20.38 11.73 20.18
CA LEU A 407 -21.66 11.14 20.60
C LEU A 407 -21.56 9.63 20.73
N PHE A 408 -20.77 9.00 19.86
CA PHE A 408 -20.51 7.59 19.85
C PHE A 408 -19.07 7.35 19.39
N ASP A 409 -18.33 6.53 20.13
CA ASP A 409 -16.91 6.36 19.91
C ASP A 409 -16.55 5.35 18.80
N GLY A 410 -17.43 4.41 18.49
CA GLY A 410 -17.21 3.46 17.39
C GLY A 410 -15.83 2.80 17.43
N TYR A 411 -15.17 2.77 16.29
CA TYR A 411 -13.84 2.16 16.19
C TYR A 411 -12.72 2.90 16.92
N TYR A 412 -12.96 4.08 17.48
CA TYR A 412 -11.96 4.74 18.35
C TYR A 412 -11.63 3.93 19.59
N LYS A 413 -12.52 3.04 20.03
CA LYS A 413 -12.21 2.10 21.10
C LYS A 413 -10.98 1.25 20.83
N VAL A 414 -10.71 0.94 19.58
CA VAL A 414 -9.55 0.15 19.16
C VAL A 414 -8.39 1.05 18.70
N LEU A 415 -8.67 2.05 17.85
CA LEU A 415 -7.64 2.90 17.27
C LEU A 415 -7.11 3.96 18.22
N GLY A 416 -7.81 4.21 19.32
CA GLY A 416 -7.52 5.34 20.22
C GLY A 416 -8.34 6.56 19.86
N TYR A 417 -8.51 7.41 20.87
CA TYR A 417 -9.31 8.62 20.75
C TYR A 417 -8.46 9.77 20.22
N PRO A 418 -8.96 10.56 19.24
CA PRO A 418 -8.29 11.79 18.85
C PRO A 418 -8.34 12.80 20.00
N GLU A 419 -7.46 13.79 19.97
CA GLU A 419 -7.56 14.91 20.91
C GLU A 419 -8.93 15.58 20.77
N MET A 420 -9.68 15.60 21.86
CA MET A 420 -10.97 16.25 21.91
C MET A 420 -10.80 17.67 22.46
N PRO A 421 -11.41 18.67 21.80
CA PRO A 421 -11.42 20.01 22.36
C PRO A 421 -12.17 20.05 23.71
N SER A 422 -11.90 21.07 24.47
CA SER A 422 -12.60 21.37 25.75
C SER A 422 -14.12 21.37 25.57
N LEU A 423 -14.81 21.25 26.68
CA LEU A 423 -16.28 21.25 26.74
C LEU A 423 -16.90 22.36 25.89
N ILE A 424 -17.99 22.03 25.20
CA ILE A 424 -18.76 23.00 24.42
C ILE A 424 -19.22 24.11 25.34
N PRO A 425 -18.90 25.38 25.05
CA PRO A 425 -19.31 26.50 25.90
C PRO A 425 -20.81 26.76 25.81
N ASN A 426 -21.36 27.31 26.85
CA ASN A 426 -22.78 27.63 26.91
C ASN A 426 -23.03 29.08 26.51
N TYR A 427 -22.80 29.41 25.25
CA TYR A 427 -23.12 30.74 24.69
C TYR A 427 -24.34 30.66 23.79
N GLN A 428 -24.99 31.80 23.62
CA GLN A 428 -26.18 31.95 22.78
C GLN A 428 -25.95 32.99 21.68
N ILE A 429 -26.77 32.92 20.64
CA ILE A 429 -26.79 33.94 19.60
C ILE A 429 -27.08 35.31 20.24
N GLY A 430 -26.27 36.29 19.90
CA GLY A 430 -26.34 37.62 20.47
C GLY A 430 -25.36 37.93 21.59
N ASP A 431 -24.72 36.89 22.14
CA ASP A 431 -23.68 37.06 23.16
C ASP A 431 -22.45 37.74 22.58
N TYR A 432 -21.80 38.56 23.37
CA TYR A 432 -20.53 39.22 23.05
C TYR A 432 -19.39 38.55 23.78
N LEU A 433 -18.29 38.35 23.07
CA LEU A 433 -17.04 37.79 23.61
C LEU A 433 -15.96 38.86 23.59
N ASP A 434 -15.24 38.99 24.72
CA ASP A 434 -14.10 39.91 24.81
C ASP A 434 -12.86 39.29 24.21
N VAL A 435 -12.26 39.98 23.26
CA VAL A 435 -11.01 39.57 22.59
C VAL A 435 -9.82 40.17 23.35
N ASN A 436 -8.93 39.31 23.84
CA ASN A 436 -7.68 39.77 24.48
C ASN A 436 -6.77 40.45 23.50
N GLU A 437 -6.57 39.80 22.35
CA GLU A 437 -5.81 40.33 21.22
C GLU A 437 -6.23 39.67 19.93
N TYR A 438 -6.04 40.37 18.83
CA TYR A 438 -6.09 39.76 17.48
C TYR A 438 -4.70 39.39 17.07
N ILE A 439 -4.52 38.11 16.67
CA ILE A 439 -3.24 37.55 16.30
C ILE A 439 -3.14 37.51 14.77
N ARG A 440 -2.13 38.19 14.24
CA ARG A 440 -1.78 38.12 12.82
C ARG A 440 -0.80 37.01 12.61
N LEU A 441 -1.14 36.08 11.71
CA LEU A 441 -0.29 34.94 11.32
C LEU A 441 0.11 35.10 9.87
N ASP A 442 1.37 35.42 9.62
CA ASP A 442 1.94 35.49 8.27
C ASP A 442 2.44 34.11 7.89
N LYS A 443 1.92 33.58 6.79
CA LYS A 443 2.18 32.23 6.32
C LYS A 443 2.53 32.19 4.84
N GLN A 444 3.02 31.07 4.41
CA GLN A 444 3.24 30.78 2.99
C GLN A 444 2.96 29.31 2.72
N THR A 445 2.54 29.00 1.50
CA THR A 445 2.36 27.63 1.06
C THR A 445 3.70 26.91 1.03
N GLN A 446 3.64 25.59 1.26
CA GLN A 446 4.82 24.72 1.27
C GLN A 446 4.88 23.90 -0.02
N PRO A 447 6.10 23.56 -0.48
CA PRO A 447 6.24 22.66 -1.62
C PRO A 447 5.65 21.28 -1.30
N PRO A 448 5.35 20.47 -2.33
CA PRO A 448 4.90 19.11 -2.08
C PRO A 448 5.96 18.33 -1.30
N ALA A 449 5.50 17.40 -0.46
CA ALA A 449 6.39 16.55 0.31
C ALA A 449 7.16 15.58 -0.60
N ARG A 450 8.41 15.29 -0.25
CA ARG A 450 9.17 14.22 -0.89
C ARG A 450 8.53 12.86 -0.62
N TYR A 451 8.72 11.94 -1.53
CA TYR A 451 8.31 10.55 -1.31
C TYR A 451 9.18 9.90 -0.24
N ASN A 452 8.56 9.05 0.56
CA ASN A 452 9.22 7.96 1.27
C ASN A 452 8.88 6.63 0.57
N ASP A 453 9.37 5.50 1.08
CA ASP A 453 9.07 4.19 0.49
C ASP A 453 7.57 3.97 0.31
N GLY A 454 6.81 4.19 1.36
CA GLY A 454 5.37 3.93 1.38
C GLY A 454 4.59 4.84 0.43
N SER A 455 4.87 6.14 0.44
CA SER A 455 4.17 7.09 -0.44
C SER A 455 4.54 6.90 -1.91
N LEU A 456 5.77 6.47 -2.21
CA LEU A 456 6.17 6.12 -3.58
C LEU A 456 5.41 4.88 -4.07
N ILE A 457 5.33 3.84 -3.25
CA ILE A 457 4.56 2.63 -3.58
C ILE A 457 3.08 2.97 -3.77
N LYS A 458 2.50 3.80 -2.90
CA LYS A 458 1.12 4.26 -3.04
C LYS A 458 0.91 4.99 -4.37
N LYS A 459 1.86 5.84 -4.76
CA LYS A 459 1.80 6.56 -6.05
C LYS A 459 1.88 5.60 -7.24
N LEU A 460 2.77 4.61 -7.19
CA LEU A 460 2.87 3.57 -8.22
C LEU A 460 1.55 2.81 -8.37
N ASP A 461 0.93 2.44 -7.26
CA ASP A 461 -0.37 1.78 -7.26
C ASP A 461 -1.46 2.69 -7.85
N ASP A 462 -1.51 3.95 -7.46
CA ASP A 462 -2.50 4.93 -7.96
C ASP A 462 -2.41 5.14 -9.48
N ILE A 463 -1.21 5.18 -10.03
CA ILE A 463 -1.00 5.33 -11.48
C ILE A 463 -0.94 3.99 -12.23
N LYS A 464 -1.16 2.88 -11.52
CA LYS A 464 -1.20 1.51 -12.07
C LYS A 464 0.12 1.05 -12.71
N VAL A 465 1.22 1.52 -12.18
CA VAL A 465 2.57 1.11 -12.57
C VAL A 465 3.11 0.10 -11.56
N GLY A 466 3.41 -1.10 -12.02
CA GLY A 466 3.76 -2.21 -11.13
C GLY A 466 2.53 -2.90 -10.57
N ARG A 467 2.79 -3.93 -9.78
CA ARG A 467 1.76 -4.76 -9.12
C ARG A 467 2.29 -5.20 -7.76
N PRO A 468 1.45 -5.75 -6.87
CA PRO A 468 1.90 -6.17 -5.54
C PRO A 468 3.19 -7.01 -5.53
N SER A 469 3.42 -7.83 -6.53
CA SER A 469 4.63 -8.64 -6.64
C SER A 469 5.91 -7.83 -6.89
N THR A 470 5.81 -6.59 -7.38
CA THR A 470 6.96 -5.78 -7.80
C THR A 470 7.18 -4.51 -6.96
N PHE A 471 6.24 -4.10 -6.12
CA PHE A 471 6.32 -2.82 -5.42
C PHE A 471 7.58 -2.68 -4.55
N ALA A 472 7.78 -3.60 -3.61
CA ALA A 472 8.92 -3.50 -2.70
C ALA A 472 10.26 -3.67 -3.41
N SER A 473 10.34 -4.60 -4.37
CA SER A 473 11.56 -4.81 -5.15
C SER A 473 11.91 -3.61 -6.02
N THR A 474 10.93 -2.92 -6.57
CA THR A 474 11.14 -1.70 -7.35
C THR A 474 11.84 -0.63 -6.53
N VAL A 475 11.35 -0.35 -5.33
CA VAL A 475 11.95 0.64 -4.42
C VAL A 475 13.34 0.20 -3.96
N SER A 476 13.48 -1.07 -3.58
CA SER A 476 14.76 -1.63 -3.16
C SER A 476 15.83 -1.52 -4.25
N VAL A 477 15.48 -1.81 -5.49
CA VAL A 477 16.41 -1.77 -6.63
C VAL A 477 16.91 -0.36 -6.93
N ILE A 478 16.07 0.66 -6.94
CA ILE A 478 16.52 2.03 -7.21
C ILE A 478 17.44 2.56 -6.12
N LYS A 479 17.26 2.12 -4.87
CA LYS A 479 18.19 2.41 -3.76
C LYS A 479 19.52 1.70 -3.96
N LYS A 480 19.48 0.39 -4.22
CA LYS A 480 20.67 -0.45 -4.38
C LYS A 480 21.54 0.01 -5.56
N ARG A 481 20.94 0.47 -6.64
CA ARG A 481 21.63 1.02 -7.81
C ARG A 481 22.14 2.44 -7.62
N LEU A 482 21.91 3.03 -6.45
CA LEU A 482 22.30 4.40 -6.10
C LEU A 482 21.66 5.47 -7.00
N PHE A 483 20.47 5.19 -7.50
CA PHE A 483 19.67 6.17 -8.24
C PHE A 483 19.01 7.17 -7.31
N VAL A 484 18.62 6.68 -6.14
CA VAL A 484 18.05 7.46 -5.04
C VAL A 484 18.77 7.11 -3.74
N GLU A 485 18.69 8.02 -2.79
CA GLU A 485 19.18 7.80 -1.43
C GLU A 485 18.09 8.16 -0.41
N THR A 486 18.08 7.47 0.71
CA THR A 486 17.17 7.74 1.82
C THR A 486 17.87 8.65 2.82
N HIS A 487 17.26 9.80 3.15
CA HIS A 487 17.76 10.71 4.17
C HIS A 487 17.26 10.33 5.56
N GLU A 488 17.76 11.00 6.60
CA GLU A 488 17.43 10.70 7.99
C GLU A 488 15.93 10.78 8.31
N ASP A 489 15.22 11.68 7.64
CA ASP A 489 13.76 11.84 7.73
C ASP A 489 12.99 10.77 6.93
N LYS A 490 13.68 9.77 6.40
CA LYS A 490 13.17 8.66 5.57
C LYS A 490 12.65 9.08 4.20
N THR A 491 12.92 10.31 3.77
CA THR A 491 12.55 10.77 2.43
C THR A 491 13.56 10.32 1.38
N LEU A 492 13.06 10.12 0.16
CA LEU A 492 13.84 9.68 -0.99
C LEU A 492 14.29 10.90 -1.80
N HIS A 493 15.59 10.98 -2.04
CA HIS A 493 16.22 12.04 -2.83
C HIS A 493 16.89 11.43 -4.06
N PRO A 494 16.73 12.00 -5.25
CA PRO A 494 17.49 11.53 -6.41
C PRO A 494 18.96 11.90 -6.23
N THR A 495 19.84 10.98 -6.57
CA THR A 495 21.28 11.26 -6.66
C THR A 495 21.59 11.95 -7.98
N GLU A 496 22.75 12.60 -8.09
CA GLU A 496 23.20 13.14 -9.37
C GLU A 496 23.34 12.04 -10.42
N PHE A 497 23.81 10.86 -10.01
CA PHE A 497 23.85 9.69 -10.88
C PHE A 497 22.43 9.28 -11.34
N GLY A 498 21.46 9.23 -10.43
CA GLY A 498 20.07 8.92 -10.77
C GLY A 498 19.45 9.92 -11.74
N LYS A 499 19.68 11.21 -11.56
CA LYS A 499 19.22 12.26 -12.49
C LYS A 499 19.82 12.08 -13.87
N THR A 500 21.12 11.78 -13.95
CA THR A 500 21.83 11.53 -15.22
C THR A 500 21.28 10.30 -15.92
N VAL A 501 21.08 9.21 -15.18
CA VAL A 501 20.48 7.97 -15.71
C VAL A 501 19.10 8.25 -16.31
N LEU A 502 18.24 8.93 -15.58
CA LEU A 502 16.88 9.24 -16.05
C LEU A 502 16.90 10.09 -17.32
N GLU A 503 17.74 11.13 -17.36
CA GLU A 503 17.91 11.98 -18.55
C GLU A 503 18.29 11.16 -19.77
N LYS A 504 19.28 10.29 -19.65
CA LYS A 504 19.72 9.43 -20.76
C LYS A 504 18.64 8.44 -21.19
N LEU A 505 17.91 7.86 -20.25
CA LEU A 505 16.81 6.93 -20.54
C LEU A 505 15.65 7.63 -21.26
N ILE A 506 15.25 8.80 -20.81
CA ILE A 506 14.16 9.57 -21.44
C ILE A 506 14.55 10.01 -22.85
N ASN A 507 15.76 10.50 -23.03
CA ASN A 507 16.26 10.94 -24.33
C ASN A 507 16.41 9.77 -25.33
N GLY A 508 16.83 8.61 -24.84
CA GLY A 508 17.00 7.42 -25.66
C GLY A 508 15.70 6.66 -25.97
N PHE A 509 14.80 6.60 -25.00
CA PHE A 509 13.56 5.80 -25.07
C PHE A 509 12.34 6.58 -24.53
N PRO A 510 11.99 7.73 -25.15
CA PRO A 510 10.92 8.58 -24.60
C PRO A 510 9.53 7.92 -24.57
N LYS A 511 9.29 6.96 -25.46
CA LYS A 511 8.02 6.22 -25.51
C LYS A 511 7.94 5.09 -24.49
N THR A 512 9.09 4.55 -24.10
CA THR A 512 9.17 3.43 -23.14
C THR A 512 9.25 3.92 -21.70
N ILE A 513 10.00 4.98 -21.45
CA ILE A 513 10.12 5.60 -20.12
C ILE A 513 9.00 6.63 -19.93
N ASN A 514 7.80 6.11 -19.76
CA ASN A 514 6.57 6.86 -19.71
C ASN A 514 5.59 6.12 -18.80
N GLU A 515 4.92 6.84 -17.92
CA GLU A 515 3.96 6.27 -16.96
C GLU A 515 2.77 5.60 -17.64
N GLU A 516 2.23 6.26 -18.66
CA GLU A 516 1.07 5.76 -19.39
C GLU A 516 1.38 4.46 -20.15
N TYR A 517 2.50 4.41 -20.85
CA TYR A 517 2.94 3.19 -21.53
C TYR A 517 3.14 2.04 -20.54
N THR A 518 3.81 2.29 -19.42
CA THR A 518 4.06 1.26 -18.41
C THR A 518 2.76 0.76 -17.78
N ALA A 519 1.82 1.66 -17.51
CA ALA A 519 0.49 1.28 -17.01
C ALA A 519 -0.28 0.42 -18.03
N GLN A 520 -0.22 0.75 -19.32
CA GLN A 520 -0.83 -0.06 -20.38
C GLN A 520 -0.23 -1.47 -20.45
N VAL A 521 1.07 -1.60 -20.31
CA VAL A 521 1.74 -2.91 -20.27
C VAL A 521 1.22 -3.74 -19.09
N GLU A 522 1.08 -3.13 -17.92
CA GLU A 522 0.53 -3.81 -16.74
C GLU A 522 -0.92 -4.27 -16.97
N GLU A 523 -1.73 -3.44 -17.59
CA GLU A 523 -3.11 -3.78 -17.94
C GLU A 523 -3.18 -4.97 -18.92
N VAL A 524 -2.36 -4.96 -19.96
CA VAL A 524 -2.29 -6.08 -20.92
C VAL A 524 -1.83 -7.37 -20.24
N LEU A 525 -0.88 -7.29 -19.32
CA LEU A 525 -0.46 -8.45 -18.53
C LEU A 525 -1.59 -9.01 -17.67
N ASP A 526 -2.43 -8.14 -17.10
CA ASP A 526 -3.62 -8.58 -16.37
C ASP A 526 -4.63 -9.25 -17.31
N GLU A 527 -4.85 -8.70 -18.50
CA GLU A 527 -5.73 -9.30 -19.52
C GLU A 527 -5.23 -10.67 -19.99
N ILE A 528 -3.91 -10.86 -20.10
CA ILE A 528 -3.31 -12.18 -20.39
C ILE A 528 -3.60 -13.16 -19.25
N SER A 529 -3.49 -12.73 -18.00
CA SER A 529 -3.84 -13.54 -16.83
C SER A 529 -5.30 -13.99 -16.85
N ASP A 530 -6.20 -13.14 -17.35
CA ASP A 530 -7.63 -13.41 -17.47
C ASP A 530 -8.01 -14.19 -18.73
N GLY A 531 -7.04 -14.52 -19.58
CA GLY A 531 -7.26 -15.23 -20.84
C GLY A 531 -7.89 -14.37 -21.95
N LYS A 532 -7.88 -13.04 -21.82
CA LYS A 532 -8.50 -12.11 -22.78
C LYS A 532 -7.58 -11.66 -23.90
N GLN A 533 -6.26 -11.83 -23.74
CA GLN A 533 -5.24 -11.40 -24.71
C GLN A 533 -4.24 -12.51 -25.02
N ASP A 534 -3.73 -12.50 -26.25
CA ASP A 534 -2.61 -13.35 -26.65
C ASP A 534 -1.30 -12.68 -26.20
N TYR A 535 -0.49 -13.41 -25.44
CA TYR A 535 0.78 -12.91 -24.91
C TYR A 535 1.78 -12.49 -25.99
N LYS A 536 1.75 -13.12 -27.16
CA LYS A 536 2.66 -12.82 -28.27
C LYS A 536 2.46 -11.42 -28.86
N LYS A 537 1.27 -10.83 -28.67
CA LYS A 537 1.00 -9.48 -29.16
C LYS A 537 1.73 -8.39 -28.37
N LEU A 538 2.11 -8.65 -27.14
CA LEU A 538 2.84 -7.70 -26.32
C LEU A 538 4.35 -7.73 -26.60
N LEU A 539 4.86 -8.88 -27.02
CA LEU A 539 6.27 -9.11 -27.33
C LEU A 539 6.61 -8.73 -28.78
#